data_91713f8b44da8c55ae3a0b8d3105bc0c
#
_entry.id   91713f8b44da8c55ae3a0b8d3105bc0c
#
_cell.length_a   1.000
_cell.length_b   1.000
_cell.length_c   1.000
_cell.angle_alpha   90.00
_cell.angle_beta   90.00
_cell.angle_gamma   90.00
#
_symmetry.space_group_name_H-M   'P 1'
#
loop_
_entity.id
_entity.type
_entity.pdbx_description
1 polymer ?
#
loop_
_entity_poly.entity_id
_entity_poly.type
_entity_poly.pdbx_seq_one_letter_code
_entity_poly.pdbx_strand_id
1 'polypeptide(L)'
;MSDAFFQRLRGELHLKEAPATMDGYYGDVFSHLPVLETPRLLLRPLKMSDCQDVFAYCRDPEVARHVLWDAHQTIGQTRAFLRYILRQYRNGEPSSYGIVWKETHQVIGTIGFMWLNTENRSTEIGYSLSRDFWNRGIMTEALQAVIRMAFDTLKLHRVEAQHDTANPASGRVRLKCGMLHEGTLRGRIYNKGQYIDVDIY
;
A
#
# COMPACT_ATOMS: atom_id res chain seq x y z
N MET A 1 -16.34 -12.48 22.93
CA MET A 1 -17.69 -12.62 22.32
C MET A 1 -17.59 -13.77 21.34
N SER A 2 -18.52 -14.73 21.40
CA SER A 2 -18.40 -15.99 20.65
C SER A 2 -18.82 -15.83 19.18
N ASP A 3 -18.21 -16.63 18.28
CA ASP A 3 -18.57 -16.71 16.85
C ASP A 3 -20.09 -16.86 16.63
N ALA A 4 -20.80 -17.56 17.54
CA ALA A 4 -22.24 -17.73 17.50
C ALA A 4 -23.03 -16.41 17.60
N PHE A 5 -22.52 -15.39 18.30
CA PHE A 5 -23.17 -14.08 18.39
C PHE A 5 -23.11 -13.34 17.05
N PHE A 6 -21.95 -13.37 16.39
CA PHE A 6 -21.78 -12.74 15.08
C PHE A 6 -22.54 -13.46 13.96
N GLN A 7 -22.61 -14.79 14.01
CA GLN A 7 -23.41 -15.60 13.08
C GLN A 7 -24.93 -15.27 13.22
N ARG A 8 -25.40 -15.09 14.43
CA ARG A 8 -26.80 -14.71 14.67
C ARG A 8 -27.13 -13.30 14.17
N LEU A 9 -26.23 -12.32 14.41
CA LEU A 9 -26.40 -10.96 13.90
C LEU A 9 -26.42 -10.91 12.35
N ARG A 10 -25.59 -11.72 11.68
CA ARG A 10 -25.59 -11.83 10.21
C ARG A 10 -26.93 -12.35 9.68
N GLY A 11 -27.50 -13.37 10.33
CA GLY A 11 -28.82 -13.92 9.95
C GLY A 11 -29.95 -12.92 10.15
N GLU A 12 -29.96 -12.18 11.27
CA GLU A 12 -30.99 -11.20 11.60
C GLU A 12 -30.96 -9.95 10.72
N LEU A 13 -29.76 -9.55 10.25
CA LEU A 13 -29.58 -8.39 9.39
C LEU A 13 -29.64 -8.69 7.88
N HIS A 14 -29.96 -9.94 7.49
CA HIS A 14 -29.97 -10.38 6.08
C HIS A 14 -28.70 -9.99 5.30
N LEU A 15 -27.56 -9.96 6.00
CA LEU A 15 -26.28 -9.68 5.35
C LEU A 15 -25.97 -10.85 4.41
N LYS A 16 -25.92 -10.57 3.12
CA LYS A 16 -25.50 -11.56 2.13
C LYS A 16 -24.08 -12.00 2.45
N GLU A 17 -23.86 -13.30 2.56
CA GLU A 17 -22.51 -13.84 2.64
C GLU A 17 -21.73 -13.40 1.40
N ALA A 18 -20.53 -12.89 1.61
CA ALA A 18 -19.60 -12.70 0.50
C ALA A 18 -19.37 -14.08 -0.14
N PRO A 19 -19.37 -14.18 -1.47
CA PRO A 19 -19.20 -15.48 -2.12
C PRO A 19 -17.87 -16.10 -1.67
N ALA A 20 -17.92 -17.31 -1.15
CA ALA A 20 -16.76 -18.08 -0.64
C ALA A 20 -15.60 -18.24 -1.64
N THR A 21 -15.83 -17.88 -2.91
CA THR A 21 -14.88 -17.91 -4.01
C THR A 21 -13.96 -16.67 -4.08
N MET A 22 -14.21 -15.59 -3.33
CA MET A 22 -13.43 -14.35 -3.45
C MET A 22 -12.07 -14.44 -2.77
N ASP A 23 -11.92 -15.17 -1.67
CA ASP A 23 -10.63 -15.28 -0.97
C ASP A 23 -9.58 -15.99 -1.84
N GLY A 24 -9.96 -17.05 -2.54
CA GLY A 24 -9.09 -17.72 -3.51
C GLY A 24 -8.68 -16.81 -4.67
N TYR A 25 -9.61 -16.01 -5.18
CA TYR A 25 -9.36 -15.06 -6.26
C TYR A 25 -8.34 -13.98 -5.84
N TYR A 26 -8.49 -13.36 -4.67
CA TYR A 26 -7.54 -12.36 -4.18
C TYR A 26 -6.16 -12.96 -3.95
N GLY A 27 -6.10 -14.16 -3.34
CA GLY A 27 -4.84 -14.87 -3.13
C GLY A 27 -4.11 -15.17 -4.45
N ASP A 28 -4.83 -15.57 -5.49
CA ASP A 28 -4.26 -15.82 -6.82
C ASP A 28 -3.72 -14.52 -7.44
N VAL A 29 -4.47 -13.42 -7.39
CA VAL A 29 -4.00 -12.12 -7.90
C VAL A 29 -2.76 -11.63 -7.15
N PHE A 30 -2.70 -11.74 -5.81
CA PHE A 30 -1.54 -11.29 -5.03
C PHE A 30 -0.32 -12.20 -5.22
N SER A 31 -0.51 -13.49 -5.50
CA SER A 31 0.57 -14.41 -5.87
C SER A 31 1.17 -14.09 -7.25
N HIS A 32 0.36 -13.53 -8.15
CA HIS A 32 0.71 -13.22 -9.53
C HIS A 32 0.38 -11.75 -9.86
N LEU A 33 0.83 -10.83 -9.01
CA LEU A 33 0.57 -9.39 -9.21
C LEU A 33 0.85 -8.98 -10.66
N PRO A 34 -0.16 -8.44 -11.37
CA PRO A 34 0.02 -8.00 -12.75
C PRO A 34 0.97 -6.82 -12.81
N VAL A 35 1.77 -6.75 -13.86
CA VAL A 35 2.61 -5.57 -14.12
C VAL A 35 1.71 -4.43 -14.61
N LEU A 36 1.83 -3.26 -13.97
CA LEU A 36 1.09 -2.06 -14.35
C LEU A 36 2.03 -1.09 -15.05
N GLU A 37 1.68 -0.72 -16.25
CA GLU A 37 2.48 0.20 -17.04
C GLU A 37 1.81 1.58 -17.14
N THR A 38 2.62 2.63 -16.98
CA THR A 38 2.21 4.02 -17.11
C THR A 38 3.17 4.75 -18.05
N PRO A 39 2.95 6.02 -18.42
CA PRO A 39 3.88 6.72 -19.30
C PRO A 39 5.34 6.71 -18.83
N ARG A 40 5.60 6.90 -17.54
CA ARG A 40 6.97 7.00 -16.99
C ARG A 40 7.39 5.83 -16.12
N LEU A 41 6.44 4.99 -15.65
CA LEU A 41 6.67 3.98 -14.61
C LEU A 41 6.32 2.58 -15.09
N LEU A 42 7.03 1.61 -14.53
CA LEU A 42 6.64 0.20 -14.53
C LEU A 42 6.45 -0.23 -13.07
N LEU A 43 5.21 -0.55 -12.68
CA LEU A 43 4.91 -1.11 -11.37
C LEU A 43 4.93 -2.63 -11.48
N ARG A 44 5.87 -3.27 -10.83
CA ARG A 44 6.06 -4.74 -10.89
C ARG A 44 6.33 -5.32 -9.51
N PRO A 45 6.15 -6.64 -9.33
CA PRO A 45 6.66 -7.31 -8.15
C PRO A 45 8.15 -7.02 -7.92
N LEU A 46 8.50 -6.79 -6.65
CA LEU A 46 9.90 -6.63 -6.21
C LEU A 46 10.67 -7.94 -6.36
N LYS A 47 11.99 -7.83 -6.52
CA LYS A 47 12.94 -8.95 -6.58
C LYS A 47 14.07 -8.74 -5.58
N MET A 48 14.78 -9.80 -5.22
CA MET A 48 15.98 -9.66 -4.36
C MET A 48 17.08 -8.83 -5.03
N SER A 49 17.15 -8.83 -6.36
CA SER A 49 18.08 -7.99 -7.13
C SER A 49 17.82 -6.49 -6.99
N ASP A 50 16.62 -6.08 -6.55
CA ASP A 50 16.27 -4.66 -6.33
C ASP A 50 16.85 -4.10 -5.02
N CYS A 51 17.59 -4.92 -4.27
CA CYS A 51 18.01 -4.60 -2.91
C CYS A 51 18.84 -3.31 -2.82
N GLN A 52 19.71 -3.03 -3.80
CA GLN A 52 20.53 -1.82 -3.79
C GLN A 52 19.68 -0.56 -4.02
N ASP A 53 18.77 -0.61 -4.99
CA ASP A 53 17.89 0.50 -5.29
C ASP A 53 16.96 0.80 -4.11
N VAL A 54 16.36 -0.23 -3.52
CA VAL A 54 15.50 -0.10 -2.34
C VAL A 54 16.29 0.46 -1.16
N PHE A 55 17.52 -0.01 -0.92
CA PHE A 55 18.37 0.52 0.14
C PHE A 55 18.71 1.99 -0.07
N ALA A 56 18.96 2.40 -1.32
CA ALA A 56 19.35 3.77 -1.65
C ALA A 56 18.31 4.80 -1.14
N TYR A 57 17.00 4.54 -1.30
CA TYR A 57 15.98 5.46 -0.80
C TYR A 57 15.51 5.14 0.63
N CYS A 58 15.51 3.88 1.05
CA CYS A 58 15.09 3.53 2.42
C CYS A 58 16.08 3.99 3.50
N ARG A 59 17.35 4.24 3.16
CA ARG A 59 18.33 4.77 4.10
C ARG A 59 18.20 6.30 4.32
N ASP A 60 17.44 7.00 3.49
CA ASP A 60 17.22 8.44 3.63
C ASP A 60 16.25 8.71 4.79
N PRO A 61 16.68 9.43 5.87
CA PRO A 61 15.81 9.73 6.99
C PRO A 61 14.57 10.56 6.60
N GLU A 62 14.66 11.40 5.57
CA GLU A 62 13.51 12.19 5.12
C GLU A 62 12.43 11.31 4.47
N VAL A 63 12.82 10.26 3.75
CA VAL A 63 11.87 9.27 3.21
C VAL A 63 11.20 8.49 4.34
N ALA A 64 11.96 8.16 5.38
CA ALA A 64 11.43 7.43 6.53
C ALA A 64 10.63 8.31 7.51
N ARG A 65 10.69 9.63 7.41
CA ARG A 65 10.20 10.58 8.43
C ARG A 65 8.75 10.35 8.85
N HIS A 66 7.85 10.15 7.90
CA HIS A 66 6.41 10.06 8.13
C HIS A 66 5.81 8.66 7.93
N VAL A 67 6.65 7.67 7.67
CA VAL A 67 6.23 6.27 7.54
C VAL A 67 6.46 5.51 8.86
N LEU A 68 5.90 4.31 8.97
CA LEU A 68 5.94 3.52 10.21
C LEU A 68 7.24 2.72 10.40
N TRP A 69 8.16 2.77 9.44
CA TRP A 69 9.47 2.12 9.53
C TRP A 69 10.60 3.15 9.69
N ASP A 70 11.69 2.74 10.31
CA ASP A 70 12.88 3.57 10.49
C ASP A 70 13.81 3.47 9.28
N ALA A 71 14.56 4.56 9.02
CA ALA A 71 15.54 4.55 7.94
C ALA A 71 16.51 3.37 8.07
N HIS A 72 16.69 2.63 6.99
CA HIS A 72 17.55 1.45 6.98
C HIS A 72 19.01 1.84 7.20
N GLN A 73 19.62 1.32 8.25
CA GLN A 73 21.01 1.56 8.57
C GLN A 73 21.96 0.62 7.82
N THR A 74 21.45 -0.56 7.44
CA THR A 74 22.25 -1.59 6.77
C THR A 74 21.46 -2.22 5.60
N ILE A 75 22.19 -2.70 4.61
CA ILE A 75 21.62 -3.47 3.49
C ILE A 75 20.92 -4.75 3.96
N GLY A 76 21.31 -5.26 5.14
CA GLY A 76 20.68 -6.42 5.78
C GLY A 76 19.22 -6.18 6.14
N GLN A 77 18.87 -4.97 6.60
CA GLN A 77 17.49 -4.58 6.89
C GLN A 77 16.66 -4.53 5.60
N THR A 78 17.21 -4.00 4.52
CA THR A 78 16.54 -4.02 3.21
C THR A 78 16.32 -5.43 2.69
N ARG A 79 17.31 -6.33 2.85
CA ARG A 79 17.15 -7.74 2.50
C ARG A 79 16.03 -8.42 3.32
N ALA A 80 15.92 -8.08 4.60
CA ALA A 80 14.85 -8.59 5.45
C ALA A 80 13.47 -8.10 4.98
N PHE A 81 13.35 -6.82 4.67
CA PHE A 81 12.15 -6.22 4.08
C PHE A 81 11.76 -6.92 2.75
N LEU A 82 12.71 -7.09 1.82
CA LEU A 82 12.42 -7.76 0.56
C LEU A 82 11.99 -9.22 0.76
N ARG A 83 12.63 -9.97 1.69
CA ARG A 83 12.19 -11.34 2.03
C ARG A 83 10.76 -11.37 2.56
N TYR A 84 10.36 -10.37 3.37
CA TYR A 84 9.00 -10.23 3.85
C TYR A 84 8.02 -10.05 2.67
N ILE A 85 8.28 -9.11 1.77
CA ILE A 85 7.45 -8.86 0.58
C ILE A 85 7.36 -10.10 -0.31
N LEU A 86 8.49 -10.77 -0.58
CA LEU A 86 8.51 -12.00 -1.40
C LEU A 86 7.75 -13.15 -0.76
N ARG A 87 7.67 -13.20 0.58
CA ARG A 87 6.83 -14.15 1.29
C ARG A 87 5.35 -13.83 1.11
N GLN A 88 4.96 -12.55 1.20
CA GLN A 88 3.58 -12.13 0.93
C GLN A 88 3.13 -12.56 -0.47
N TYR A 89 3.93 -12.34 -1.52
CA TYR A 89 3.62 -12.84 -2.87
C TYR A 89 3.39 -14.35 -2.89
N ARG A 90 4.28 -15.13 -2.27
CA ARG A 90 4.14 -16.60 -2.23
C ARG A 90 2.89 -17.09 -1.50
N ASN A 91 2.44 -16.32 -0.51
CA ASN A 91 1.28 -16.65 0.29
C ASN A 91 -0.03 -16.09 -0.30
N GLY A 92 0.02 -15.32 -1.38
CA GLY A 92 -1.16 -14.62 -1.91
C GLY A 92 -1.71 -13.54 -0.97
N GLU A 93 -0.83 -12.92 -0.17
CA GLU A 93 -1.19 -11.87 0.78
C GLU A 93 -1.08 -10.47 0.13
N PRO A 94 -1.88 -9.48 0.59
CA PRO A 94 -1.73 -8.10 0.16
C PRO A 94 -0.28 -7.63 0.25
N SER A 95 0.21 -7.02 -0.81
CA SER A 95 1.62 -6.68 -0.92
C SER A 95 1.86 -5.47 -1.82
N SER A 96 3.13 -5.08 -1.98
CA SER A 96 3.54 -3.86 -2.65
C SER A 96 4.20 -4.12 -3.99
N TYR A 97 3.99 -3.21 -4.93
CA TYR A 97 4.77 -3.07 -6.15
C TYR A 97 6.08 -2.32 -5.89
N GLY A 98 7.13 -2.66 -6.61
CA GLY A 98 8.25 -1.76 -6.84
C GLY A 98 7.88 -0.76 -7.93
N ILE A 99 8.12 0.53 -7.69
CA ILE A 99 7.96 1.59 -8.67
C ILE A 99 9.28 1.71 -9.42
N VAL A 100 9.30 1.26 -10.68
CA VAL A 100 10.49 1.33 -11.54
C VAL A 100 10.40 2.56 -12.43
N TRP A 101 11.43 3.38 -12.42
CA TRP A 101 11.59 4.49 -13.34
C TRP A 101 12.06 3.95 -14.71
N LYS A 102 11.26 4.14 -15.75
CA LYS A 102 11.52 3.51 -17.07
C LYS A 102 12.83 3.94 -17.71
N GLU A 103 13.24 5.19 -17.50
CA GLU A 103 14.45 5.75 -18.11
C GLU A 103 15.73 5.07 -17.62
N THR A 104 15.80 4.75 -16.31
CA THR A 104 17.00 4.17 -15.69
C THR A 104 16.84 2.72 -15.26
N HIS A 105 15.63 2.18 -15.33
CA HIS A 105 15.25 0.85 -14.83
C HIS A 105 15.45 0.65 -13.32
N GLN A 106 15.67 1.72 -12.55
CA GLN A 106 15.85 1.69 -11.11
C GLN A 106 14.51 1.61 -10.37
N VAL A 107 14.48 0.90 -9.24
CA VAL A 107 13.37 0.95 -8.29
C VAL A 107 13.52 2.20 -7.44
N ILE A 108 12.60 3.14 -7.60
CA ILE A 108 12.63 4.46 -6.97
C ILE A 108 11.66 4.59 -5.78
N GLY A 109 10.89 3.56 -5.49
CA GLY A 109 9.91 3.55 -4.40
C GLY A 109 9.07 2.29 -4.39
N THR A 110 8.12 2.25 -3.47
CA THR A 110 7.11 1.18 -3.38
C THR A 110 5.72 1.76 -3.21
N ILE A 111 4.72 1.04 -3.70
CA ILE A 111 3.30 1.33 -3.51
C ILE A 111 2.52 0.01 -3.46
N GLY A 112 1.56 -0.13 -2.56
CA GLY A 112 0.79 -1.37 -2.51
C GLY A 112 -0.30 -1.40 -1.46
N PHE A 113 -0.82 -2.59 -1.29
CA PHE A 113 -1.96 -2.91 -0.44
C PHE A 113 -1.45 -3.29 0.95
N MET A 114 -1.88 -2.53 1.98
CA MET A 114 -1.46 -2.72 3.36
C MET A 114 -2.23 -3.85 4.04
N TRP A 115 -3.51 -3.98 3.69
CA TRP A 115 -4.43 -5.02 4.14
C TRP A 115 -5.56 -5.18 3.12
N LEU A 116 -6.33 -6.26 3.24
CA LEU A 116 -7.53 -6.51 2.47
C LEU A 116 -8.64 -7.03 3.40
N ASN A 117 -9.79 -6.39 3.34
CA ASN A 117 -11.02 -6.91 3.94
C ASN A 117 -11.91 -7.48 2.82
N THR A 118 -12.00 -8.80 2.76
CA THR A 118 -12.71 -9.51 1.69
C THR A 118 -14.22 -9.38 1.82
N GLU A 119 -14.76 -9.28 3.04
CA GLU A 119 -16.19 -9.10 3.29
C GLU A 119 -16.68 -7.73 2.81
N ASN A 120 -15.94 -6.67 3.16
CA ASN A 120 -16.28 -5.30 2.76
C ASN A 120 -15.69 -4.92 1.39
N ARG A 121 -14.86 -5.79 0.80
CA ARG A 121 -14.13 -5.53 -0.44
C ARG A 121 -13.40 -4.18 -0.38
N SER A 122 -12.62 -3.99 0.70
CA SER A 122 -11.90 -2.75 0.96
C SER A 122 -10.43 -3.02 1.25
N THR A 123 -9.61 -2.01 0.98
CA THR A 123 -8.16 -2.05 1.20
C THR A 123 -7.62 -0.67 1.55
N GLU A 124 -6.46 -0.63 2.18
CA GLU A 124 -5.66 0.59 2.33
C GLU A 124 -4.44 0.52 1.42
N ILE A 125 -4.12 1.63 0.74
CA ILE A 125 -2.91 1.79 -0.07
C ILE A 125 -1.90 2.65 0.68
N GLY A 126 -0.69 2.08 0.83
CA GLY A 126 0.49 2.76 1.36
C GLY A 126 1.60 2.90 0.31
N TYR A 127 2.46 3.91 0.46
CA TYR A 127 3.57 4.13 -0.45
C TYR A 127 4.76 4.87 0.16
N SER A 128 5.91 4.71 -0.46
CA SER A 128 7.11 5.51 -0.24
C SER A 128 7.82 5.79 -1.56
N LEU A 129 8.54 6.91 -1.66
CA LEU A 129 9.21 7.34 -2.88
C LEU A 129 10.56 7.98 -2.53
N SER A 130 11.58 7.67 -3.32
CA SER A 130 12.88 8.33 -3.27
C SER A 130 12.71 9.85 -3.36
N ARG A 131 13.46 10.58 -2.52
CA ARG A 131 13.39 12.03 -2.42
C ARG A 131 13.69 12.74 -3.74
N ASP A 132 14.59 12.20 -4.55
CA ASP A 132 14.98 12.76 -5.86
C ASP A 132 13.81 12.80 -6.86
N PHE A 133 12.74 12.07 -6.57
CA PHE A 133 11.55 11.98 -7.41
C PHE A 133 10.32 12.71 -6.82
N TRP A 134 10.48 13.41 -5.69
CA TRP A 134 9.39 14.18 -5.09
C TRP A 134 9.00 15.38 -5.95
N ASN A 135 7.76 15.84 -5.79
CA ASN A 135 7.19 17.00 -6.49
C ASN A 135 7.17 16.90 -8.04
N ARG A 136 7.37 15.70 -8.60
CA ARG A 136 7.39 15.44 -10.04
C ARG A 136 6.12 14.72 -10.54
N GLY A 137 5.10 14.57 -9.69
CA GLY A 137 3.85 13.87 -10.02
C GLY A 137 3.98 12.35 -10.11
N ILE A 138 5.14 11.78 -9.77
CA ILE A 138 5.42 10.35 -9.87
C ILE A 138 4.47 9.52 -9.00
N MET A 139 4.30 9.89 -7.73
CA MET A 139 3.42 9.13 -6.83
C MET A 139 1.94 9.26 -7.23
N THR A 140 1.52 10.39 -7.77
CA THR A 140 0.16 10.53 -8.32
C THR A 140 -0.08 9.56 -9.48
N GLU A 141 0.88 9.45 -10.40
CA GLU A 141 0.81 8.53 -11.54
C GLU A 141 0.77 7.06 -11.08
N ALA A 142 1.62 6.70 -10.11
CA ALA A 142 1.65 5.35 -9.53
C ALA A 142 0.34 5.02 -8.80
N LEU A 143 -0.16 5.93 -7.95
CA LEU A 143 -1.37 5.71 -7.16
C LEU A 143 -2.60 5.56 -8.06
N GLN A 144 -2.73 6.36 -9.12
CA GLN A 144 -3.81 6.21 -10.10
C GLN A 144 -3.82 4.83 -10.76
N ALA A 145 -2.64 4.27 -11.08
CA ALA A 145 -2.55 2.94 -11.67
C ALA A 145 -2.99 1.85 -10.68
N VAL A 146 -2.57 1.96 -9.41
CA VAL A 146 -2.94 1.00 -8.36
C VAL A 146 -4.42 1.10 -7.99
N ILE A 147 -5.00 2.31 -7.93
CA ILE A 147 -6.45 2.50 -7.71
C ILE A 147 -7.25 1.85 -8.84
N ARG A 148 -6.86 2.04 -10.11
CA ARG A 148 -7.52 1.34 -11.23
C ARG A 148 -7.44 -0.17 -11.08
N MET A 149 -6.27 -0.70 -10.76
CA MET A 149 -6.09 -2.15 -10.51
C MET A 149 -6.99 -2.64 -9.37
N ALA A 150 -7.12 -1.87 -8.29
CA ALA A 150 -7.98 -2.21 -7.16
C ALA A 150 -9.46 -2.32 -7.57
N PHE A 151 -9.97 -1.39 -8.39
CA PHE A 151 -11.36 -1.43 -8.85
C PHE A 151 -11.57 -2.38 -10.04
N ASP A 152 -10.67 -2.36 -11.03
CA ASP A 152 -10.88 -3.08 -12.28
C ASP A 152 -10.52 -4.57 -12.18
N THR A 153 -9.44 -4.89 -11.47
CA THR A 153 -8.96 -6.27 -11.30
C THR A 153 -9.47 -6.87 -10.01
N LEU A 154 -9.17 -6.27 -8.85
CA LEU A 154 -9.59 -6.83 -7.56
C LEU A 154 -11.11 -6.64 -7.30
N LYS A 155 -11.83 -5.84 -8.09
CA LYS A 155 -13.27 -5.57 -7.92
C LYS A 155 -13.62 -5.08 -6.51
N LEU A 156 -12.73 -4.30 -5.90
CA LEU A 156 -12.96 -3.73 -4.59
C LEU A 156 -14.08 -2.68 -4.64
N HIS A 157 -14.75 -2.51 -3.53
CA HIS A 157 -15.77 -1.49 -3.34
C HIS A 157 -15.17 -0.19 -2.82
N ARG A 158 -14.09 -0.29 -2.00
CA ARG A 158 -13.49 0.86 -1.33
C ARG A 158 -11.95 0.75 -1.32
N VAL A 159 -11.32 1.87 -1.59
CA VAL A 159 -9.86 2.06 -1.44
C VAL A 159 -9.64 3.19 -0.45
N GLU A 160 -8.91 2.92 0.62
CA GLU A 160 -8.56 3.88 1.65
C GLU A 160 -7.07 4.23 1.60
N ALA A 161 -6.73 5.35 2.20
CA ALA A 161 -5.34 5.71 2.47
C ALA A 161 -5.28 6.66 3.67
N GLN A 162 -4.23 6.54 4.48
CA GLN A 162 -4.02 7.44 5.61
C GLN A 162 -2.61 8.01 5.60
N HIS A 163 -2.42 9.19 6.20
CA HIS A 163 -1.10 9.78 6.39
C HIS A 163 -1.02 10.61 7.68
N ASP A 164 0.18 10.75 8.20
CA ASP A 164 0.53 11.71 9.23
C ASP A 164 0.13 13.14 8.80
N THR A 165 -0.65 13.85 9.60
CA THR A 165 -1.09 15.23 9.31
C THR A 165 0.09 16.18 9.08
N ALA A 166 1.27 15.87 9.63
CA ALA A 166 2.51 16.58 9.37
C ALA A 166 3.09 16.35 7.95
N ASN A 167 2.47 15.47 7.13
CA ASN A 167 2.87 15.18 5.75
C ASN A 167 1.82 15.65 4.72
N PRO A 168 1.58 16.95 4.55
CA PRO A 168 0.56 17.45 3.62
C PRO A 168 0.85 17.09 2.15
N ALA A 169 2.10 16.74 1.81
CA ALA A 169 2.44 16.31 0.46
C ALA A 169 1.73 15.00 0.09
N SER A 170 1.61 14.06 1.05
CA SER A 170 0.90 12.81 0.85
C SER A 170 -0.61 13.03 0.65
N GLY A 171 -1.23 13.94 1.41
CA GLY A 171 -2.63 14.33 1.21
C GLY A 171 -2.90 14.89 -0.19
N ARG A 172 -2.02 15.79 -0.68
CA ARG A 172 -2.15 16.34 -2.03
C ARG A 172 -2.09 15.28 -3.13
N VAL A 173 -1.30 14.22 -2.96
CA VAL A 173 -1.26 13.09 -3.92
C VAL A 173 -2.62 12.41 -3.98
N ARG A 174 -3.23 12.13 -2.82
CA ARG A 174 -4.55 11.46 -2.73
C ARG A 174 -5.67 12.28 -3.36
N LEU A 175 -5.73 13.56 -3.03
CA LEU A 175 -6.71 14.50 -3.63
C LEU A 175 -6.57 14.55 -5.16
N LYS A 176 -5.35 14.58 -5.70
CA LYS A 176 -5.10 14.53 -7.16
C LYS A 176 -5.53 13.22 -7.80
N CYS A 177 -5.64 12.15 -7.04
CA CYS A 177 -6.14 10.85 -7.51
C CYS A 177 -7.65 10.70 -7.35
N GLY A 178 -8.37 11.75 -6.88
CA GLY A 178 -9.82 11.74 -6.71
C GLY A 178 -10.28 11.13 -5.38
N MET A 179 -9.37 10.84 -4.45
CA MET A 179 -9.75 10.41 -3.10
C MET A 179 -10.30 11.61 -2.32
N LEU A 180 -11.30 11.37 -1.47
CA LEU A 180 -11.92 12.40 -0.65
C LEU A 180 -11.35 12.34 0.76
N HIS A 181 -11.08 13.50 1.36
CA HIS A 181 -10.72 13.58 2.78
C HIS A 181 -11.97 13.28 3.64
N GLU A 182 -11.91 12.23 4.43
CA GLU A 182 -13.05 11.78 5.25
C GLU A 182 -12.95 12.25 6.70
N GLY A 183 -11.76 12.67 7.14
CA GLY A 183 -11.58 13.21 8.49
C GLY A 183 -10.17 13.01 9.04
N THR A 184 -9.95 13.57 10.23
CA THR A 184 -8.70 13.46 10.98
C THR A 184 -8.93 12.67 12.25
N LEU A 185 -8.16 11.60 12.46
CA LEU A 185 -8.17 10.79 13.67
C LEU A 185 -7.02 11.21 14.58
N ARG A 186 -7.35 11.80 15.73
CA ARG A 186 -6.35 12.31 16.69
C ARG A 186 -5.67 11.18 17.46
N GLY A 187 -4.34 11.28 17.61
CA GLY A 187 -3.53 10.32 18.35
C GLY A 187 -3.68 8.87 17.85
N ARG A 188 -3.99 8.68 16.58
CA ARG A 188 -4.39 7.38 16.01
C ARG A 188 -3.27 6.38 16.00
N ILE A 189 -2.03 6.80 15.73
CA ILE A 189 -0.89 5.93 15.55
C ILE A 189 0.25 6.35 16.48
N TYR A 190 0.82 5.37 17.20
CA TYR A 190 2.08 5.58 17.90
C TYR A 190 3.23 5.36 16.92
N ASN A 191 4.00 6.39 16.62
CA ASN A 191 5.09 6.36 15.67
C ASN A 191 6.31 7.11 16.23
N LYS A 192 7.45 6.45 16.25
CA LYS A 192 8.76 7.02 16.64
C LYS A 192 8.73 7.82 17.97
N GLY A 193 8.11 7.23 18.99
CA GLY A 193 8.09 7.79 20.34
C GLY A 193 6.94 8.75 20.63
N GLN A 194 6.03 9.01 19.69
CA GLN A 194 4.89 9.91 19.88
C GLN A 194 3.61 9.38 19.23
N TYR A 195 2.45 9.82 19.74
CA TYR A 195 1.18 9.63 19.07
C TYR A 195 1.01 10.70 18.00
N ILE A 196 0.67 10.29 16.79
CA ILE A 196 0.44 11.17 15.65
C ILE A 196 -1.04 11.17 15.24
N ASP A 197 -1.50 12.31 14.77
CA ASP A 197 -2.79 12.46 14.12
C ASP A 197 -2.68 12.01 12.66
N VAL A 198 -3.72 11.36 12.14
CA VAL A 198 -3.74 10.91 10.74
C VAL A 198 -4.98 11.41 10.02
N ASP A 199 -4.79 11.84 8.79
CA ASP A 199 -5.87 12.14 7.85
C ASP A 199 -6.24 10.89 7.07
N ILE A 200 -7.54 10.62 6.97
CA ILE A 200 -8.13 9.47 6.26
C ILE A 200 -8.77 9.96 4.95
N TYR A 201 -8.55 9.16 3.92
CA TYR A 201 -9.10 9.36 2.57
C TYR A 201 -9.77 8.11 2.07
#